data_94760ecf273c248f0be3be8aae5491fa
#
_entry.id   94760ecf273c248f0be3be8aae5491fa
#
_cell.length_a   1.000
_cell.length_b   1.000
_cell.length_c   1.000
_cell.angle_alpha   90.00
_cell.angle_beta   90.00
_cell.angle_gamma   90.00
#
_symmetry.space_group_name_H-M   'P 1'
#
loop_
_entity.id
_entity.type
_entity.pdbx_description
1 polymer ?
#
loop_
_entity_poly.entity_id
_entity_poly.type
_entity_poly.pdbx_seq_one_letter_code
_entity_poly.pdbx_strand_id
1 'polypeptide(L)'
;MKNVIYILFGFFILLLELILFNRVSLFGISANILIIYIATLSIFTSLDRVLFVSLFLGLGKDLVFERIFGLNAMILIILGILFGNLKGSIYKEKWTIPIFLSGISSVIYMLIYSLFYRMYLGRAYSFLYSIKMLGAFLFVEIVVSLVIYYPLRKIVQIVEDRW
;
A
#
# COMPACT_ATOMS: atom_id res chain seq x y z
N MET A 1 20.52 -8.22 -6.11
CA MET A 1 20.45 -6.91 -6.77
C MET A 1 19.01 -6.41 -6.90
N LYS A 2 18.05 -7.20 -7.41
CA LYS A 2 16.62 -6.77 -7.55
C LYS A 2 16.00 -6.21 -6.24
N ASN A 3 16.22 -6.86 -5.10
CA ASN A 3 15.65 -6.42 -3.81
C ASN A 3 16.09 -5.00 -3.44
N VAL A 4 17.36 -4.66 -3.67
CA VAL A 4 17.89 -3.32 -3.39
C VAL A 4 17.23 -2.27 -4.26
N ILE A 5 17.03 -2.58 -5.55
CA ILE A 5 16.35 -1.68 -6.50
C ILE A 5 14.92 -1.41 -6.04
N TYR A 6 14.18 -2.46 -5.65
CA TYR A 6 12.81 -2.32 -5.16
C TYR A 6 12.71 -1.55 -3.84
N ILE A 7 13.67 -1.75 -2.92
CA ILE A 7 13.72 -1.00 -1.68
C ILE A 7 14.03 0.48 -1.95
N LEU A 8 15.04 0.79 -2.75
CA LEU A 8 15.39 2.17 -3.09
C LEU A 8 14.23 2.89 -3.80
N PHE A 9 13.58 2.21 -4.74
CA PHE A 9 12.41 2.77 -5.41
C PHE A 9 11.22 2.95 -4.44
N GLY A 10 11.00 2.00 -3.54
CA GLY A 10 9.99 2.11 -2.50
C GLY A 10 10.27 3.26 -1.52
N PHE A 11 11.52 3.49 -1.13
CA PHE A 11 11.90 4.67 -0.33
C PHE A 11 11.66 5.98 -1.09
N PHE A 12 11.93 6.01 -2.40
CA PHE A 12 11.58 7.17 -3.21
C PHE A 12 10.07 7.44 -3.21
N ILE A 13 9.25 6.39 -3.33
CA ILE A 13 7.78 6.49 -3.20
C ILE A 13 7.39 7.01 -1.82
N LEU A 14 8.03 6.53 -0.76
CA LEU A 14 7.77 6.96 0.61
C LEU A 14 8.08 8.45 0.79
N LEU A 15 9.18 8.95 0.21
CA LEU A 15 9.50 10.38 0.21
C LEU A 15 8.45 11.20 -0.57
N LEU A 16 8.00 10.70 -1.72
CA LEU A 16 6.92 11.34 -2.46
C LEU A 16 5.62 11.38 -1.63
N GLU A 17 5.27 10.29 -0.98
CA GLU A 17 4.10 10.22 -0.09
C GLU A 17 4.19 11.26 1.02
N LEU A 18 5.36 11.43 1.63
CA LEU A 18 5.63 12.42 2.68
C LEU A 18 5.42 13.86 2.19
N ILE A 19 5.89 14.17 0.98
CA ILE A 19 5.72 15.49 0.37
C ILE A 19 4.25 15.74 0.02
N LEU A 20 3.57 14.73 -0.54
CA LEU A 20 2.16 14.82 -0.94
C LEU A 20 1.24 14.87 0.27
N PHE A 21 1.54 14.13 1.34
CA PHE A 21 0.76 14.14 2.59
C PHE A 21 0.64 15.55 3.17
N ASN A 22 1.72 16.32 3.11
CA ASN A 22 1.75 17.69 3.63
C ASN A 22 1.04 18.71 2.72
N ARG A 23 0.79 18.39 1.45
CA ARG A 23 0.25 19.35 0.46
C ARG A 23 -1.08 18.96 -0.16
N VAL A 24 -1.39 17.68 -0.26
CA VAL A 24 -2.57 17.18 -0.97
C VAL A 24 -3.32 16.18 -0.09
N SER A 25 -4.05 16.71 0.89
CA SER A 25 -5.03 15.92 1.61
C SER A 25 -6.42 16.26 1.07
N LEU A 26 -7.05 15.34 0.35
CA LEU A 26 -8.46 15.45 -0.02
C LEU A 26 -9.30 15.06 1.20
N PHE A 27 -10.06 16.02 1.74
CA PHE A 27 -10.87 15.83 2.96
C PHE A 27 -10.08 15.44 4.22
N GLY A 28 -8.79 15.82 4.30
CA GLY A 28 -7.93 15.42 5.42
C GLY A 28 -7.41 13.98 5.31
N ILE A 29 -7.57 13.33 4.15
CA ILE A 29 -7.14 11.97 3.86
C ILE A 29 -6.14 12.01 2.72
N SER A 30 -5.00 11.38 2.92
CA SER A 30 -3.97 11.20 1.88
C SER A 30 -3.95 9.76 1.40
N ALA A 31 -3.66 9.58 0.11
CA ALA A 31 -3.49 8.26 -0.47
C ALA A 31 -2.23 7.58 0.09
N ASN A 32 -2.32 6.26 0.27
CA ASN A 32 -1.20 5.44 0.69
C ASN A 32 -0.53 4.79 -0.53
N ILE A 33 0.31 5.54 -1.22
CA ILE A 33 0.95 5.11 -2.47
C ILE A 33 1.79 3.84 -2.27
N LEU A 34 2.36 3.68 -1.07
CA LEU A 34 3.17 2.52 -0.73
C LEU A 34 2.37 1.21 -0.76
N ILE A 35 1.10 1.25 -0.36
CA ILE A 35 0.18 0.10 -0.44
C ILE A 35 -0.02 -0.32 -1.90
N ILE A 36 -0.27 0.65 -2.79
CA ILE A 36 -0.44 0.39 -4.22
C ILE A 36 0.84 -0.20 -4.82
N TYR A 37 2.00 0.30 -4.39
CA TYR A 37 3.30 -0.21 -4.83
C TYR A 37 3.50 -1.67 -4.43
N ILE A 38 3.30 -2.02 -3.15
CA ILE A 38 3.45 -3.40 -2.67
C ILE A 38 2.44 -4.34 -3.31
N ALA A 39 1.18 -3.91 -3.46
CA ALA A 39 0.17 -4.70 -4.15
C ALA A 39 0.55 -4.97 -5.62
N THR A 40 1.08 -3.95 -6.31
CA THR A 40 1.59 -4.12 -7.68
C THR A 40 2.79 -5.06 -7.72
N LEU A 41 3.77 -4.86 -6.84
CA LEU A 41 4.97 -5.69 -6.75
C LEU A 41 4.61 -7.17 -6.52
N SER A 42 3.62 -7.45 -5.68
CA SER A 42 3.17 -8.80 -5.33
C SER A 42 2.67 -9.61 -6.53
N ILE A 43 2.06 -8.95 -7.51
CA ILE A 43 1.55 -9.62 -8.71
C ILE A 43 2.67 -9.96 -9.71
N PHE A 44 3.75 -9.18 -9.73
CA PHE A 44 4.79 -9.33 -10.75
C PHE A 44 6.03 -10.05 -10.25
N THR A 45 6.32 -10.05 -8.95
CA THR A 45 7.56 -10.62 -8.40
C THR A 45 7.32 -11.89 -7.55
N SER A 46 8.39 -12.50 -7.02
CA SER A 46 8.30 -13.63 -6.10
C SER A 46 7.89 -13.20 -4.70
N LEU A 47 7.16 -14.06 -3.99
CA LEU A 47 6.64 -13.77 -2.65
C LEU A 47 7.77 -13.39 -1.68
N ASP A 48 8.89 -14.10 -1.69
CA ASP A 48 10.03 -13.82 -0.80
C ASP A 48 10.56 -12.40 -0.95
N ARG A 49 10.65 -11.90 -2.19
CA ARG A 49 11.07 -10.51 -2.46
C ARG A 49 10.05 -9.51 -1.93
N VAL A 50 8.78 -9.79 -2.19
CA VAL A 50 7.71 -8.90 -1.71
C VAL A 50 7.74 -8.79 -0.20
N LEU A 51 7.86 -9.90 0.51
CA LEU A 51 7.92 -9.91 1.98
C LEU A 51 9.12 -9.13 2.50
N PHE A 52 10.29 -9.33 1.88
CA PHE A 52 11.50 -8.61 2.25
C PHE A 52 11.35 -7.10 2.03
N VAL A 53 10.86 -6.69 0.86
CA VAL A 53 10.63 -5.28 0.51
C VAL A 53 9.57 -4.67 1.42
N SER A 54 8.46 -5.38 1.66
CA SER A 54 7.36 -4.93 2.54
C SER A 54 7.82 -4.69 3.98
N LEU A 55 8.67 -5.57 4.51
CA LEU A 55 9.24 -5.41 5.84
C LEU A 55 10.07 -4.13 5.95
N PHE A 56 11.03 -3.93 5.03
CA PHE A 56 11.92 -2.76 5.08
C PHE A 56 11.17 -1.45 4.86
N LEU A 57 10.27 -1.40 3.88
CA LEU A 57 9.51 -0.18 3.59
C LEU A 57 8.46 0.11 4.66
N GLY A 58 7.84 -0.93 5.19
CA GLY A 58 6.89 -0.77 6.28
C GLY A 58 7.53 -0.24 7.55
N LEU A 59 8.69 -0.80 7.95
CA LEU A 59 9.46 -0.28 9.07
C LEU A 59 9.95 1.16 8.81
N GLY A 60 10.40 1.46 7.59
CA GLY A 60 10.77 2.82 7.20
C GLY A 60 9.60 3.80 7.33
N LYS A 61 8.41 3.39 6.93
CA LYS A 61 7.18 4.18 7.08
C LYS A 61 6.78 4.38 8.54
N ASP A 62 6.88 3.34 9.36
CA ASP A 62 6.58 3.39 10.79
C ASP A 62 7.47 4.38 11.54
N LEU A 63 8.77 4.44 11.17
CA LEU A 63 9.71 5.39 11.76
C LEU A 63 9.37 6.85 11.45
N VAL A 64 8.72 7.12 10.31
CA VAL A 64 8.47 8.49 9.85
C VAL A 64 7.07 8.99 10.22
N PHE A 65 6.06 8.12 10.15
CA PHE A 65 4.65 8.54 10.21
C PHE A 65 3.88 8.05 11.42
N GLU A 66 4.30 6.95 12.06
CA GLU A 66 3.41 6.26 12.98
C GLU A 66 3.86 6.30 14.44
N ARG A 67 2.85 6.31 15.32
CA ARG A 67 3.05 6.16 16.77
C ARG A 67 3.21 4.71 17.21
N ILE A 68 2.70 3.78 16.42
CA ILE A 68 2.75 2.33 16.68
C ILE A 68 3.75 1.72 15.72
N PHE A 69 4.95 1.45 16.22
CA PHE A 69 6.02 0.86 15.43
C PHE A 69 5.68 -0.57 14.99
N GLY A 70 5.89 -0.89 13.72
CA GLY A 70 5.63 -2.21 13.14
C GLY A 70 4.24 -2.38 12.51
N LEU A 71 3.32 -1.42 12.69
CA LEU A 71 1.96 -1.53 12.17
C LEU A 71 1.91 -1.53 10.64
N ASN A 72 2.56 -0.57 9.98
CA ASN A 72 2.62 -0.54 8.52
C ASN A 72 3.41 -1.73 7.96
N ALA A 73 4.49 -2.13 8.62
CA ALA A 73 5.25 -3.32 8.21
C ALA A 73 4.35 -4.57 8.21
N MET A 74 3.57 -4.78 9.26
CA MET A 74 2.62 -5.89 9.36
C MET A 74 1.55 -5.82 8.25
N ILE A 75 0.96 -4.65 8.02
CA ILE A 75 -0.06 -4.47 6.97
C ILE A 75 0.51 -4.76 5.59
N LEU A 76 1.68 -4.21 5.25
CA LEU A 76 2.30 -4.42 3.95
C LEU A 76 2.68 -5.89 3.71
N ILE A 77 3.13 -6.61 4.75
CA ILE A 77 3.39 -8.04 4.68
C ILE A 77 2.10 -8.83 4.41
N ILE A 78 1.03 -8.54 5.14
CA ILE A 78 -0.29 -9.19 4.94
C ILE A 78 -0.77 -8.97 3.50
N LEU A 79 -0.69 -7.75 2.99
CA LEU A 79 -1.07 -7.44 1.61
C LEU A 79 -0.16 -8.15 0.59
N GLY A 80 1.14 -8.22 0.88
CA GLY A 80 2.12 -8.94 0.07
C GLY A 80 1.77 -10.43 -0.06
N ILE A 81 1.41 -11.10 1.04
CA ILE A 81 0.99 -12.50 1.06
C ILE A 81 -0.33 -12.66 0.29
N LEU A 82 -1.32 -11.82 0.57
CA LEU A 82 -2.64 -11.92 -0.04
C LEU A 82 -2.55 -11.83 -1.57
N PHE A 83 -1.92 -10.79 -2.09
CA PHE A 83 -1.82 -10.58 -3.54
C PHE A 83 -0.80 -11.51 -4.20
N GLY A 84 0.25 -11.90 -3.50
CA GLY A 84 1.21 -12.90 -3.98
C GLY A 84 0.56 -14.25 -4.23
N ASN A 85 -0.35 -14.68 -3.37
CA ASN A 85 -1.11 -15.91 -3.54
C ASN A 85 -2.16 -15.81 -4.67
N LEU A 86 -2.69 -14.62 -4.92
CA LEU A 86 -3.66 -14.37 -6.00
C LEU A 86 -3.00 -14.16 -7.37
N LYS A 87 -1.67 -14.09 -7.45
CA LYS A 87 -0.89 -13.81 -8.66
C LYS A 87 -1.28 -14.64 -9.86
N GLY A 88 -1.57 -15.94 -9.67
CA GLY A 88 -1.95 -16.87 -10.73
C GLY A 88 -3.35 -16.65 -11.31
N SER A 89 -4.25 -16.04 -10.52
CA SER A 89 -5.65 -15.82 -10.87
C SER A 89 -5.93 -14.44 -11.46
N ILE A 90 -4.94 -13.53 -11.42
CA ILE A 90 -5.11 -12.13 -11.84
C ILE A 90 -4.62 -11.95 -13.27
N TYR A 91 -5.50 -11.52 -14.17
CA TYR A 91 -5.16 -11.08 -15.54
C TYR A 91 -4.50 -9.70 -15.48
N LYS A 92 -3.18 -9.65 -15.51
CA LYS A 92 -2.31 -8.48 -15.26
C LYS A 92 -2.53 -7.27 -16.19
N GLU A 93 -3.26 -7.44 -17.28
CA GLU A 93 -3.42 -6.43 -18.32
C GLU A 93 -4.72 -5.63 -18.22
N LYS A 94 -5.68 -6.07 -17.40
CA LYS A 94 -6.98 -5.41 -17.29
C LYS A 94 -6.88 -4.11 -16.51
N TRP A 95 -7.54 -3.07 -17.01
CA TRP A 95 -7.66 -1.76 -16.36
C TRP A 95 -8.42 -1.79 -15.01
N THR A 96 -9.17 -2.85 -14.75
CA THR A 96 -9.89 -3.06 -13.48
C THR A 96 -8.97 -3.48 -12.32
N ILE A 97 -7.74 -3.91 -12.60
CA ILE A 97 -6.80 -4.40 -11.58
C ILE A 97 -6.44 -3.34 -10.55
N PRO A 98 -6.06 -2.10 -10.91
CA PRO A 98 -5.76 -1.08 -9.90
C PRO A 98 -6.95 -0.81 -8.98
N ILE A 99 -8.18 -0.82 -9.47
CA ILE A 99 -9.39 -0.64 -8.66
C ILE A 99 -9.54 -1.80 -7.65
N PHE A 100 -9.35 -3.03 -8.12
CA PHE A 100 -9.45 -4.21 -7.27
C PHE A 100 -8.35 -4.23 -6.19
N LEU A 101 -7.10 -3.97 -6.58
CA LEU A 101 -5.97 -3.96 -5.66
C LEU A 101 -6.12 -2.86 -4.60
N SER A 102 -6.39 -1.63 -5.02
CA SER A 102 -6.56 -0.51 -4.09
C SER A 102 -7.78 -0.68 -3.20
N GLY A 103 -8.90 -1.17 -3.74
CA GLY A 103 -10.11 -1.41 -2.97
C GLY A 103 -9.90 -2.41 -1.83
N ILE A 104 -9.33 -3.59 -2.12
CA ILE A 104 -9.03 -4.60 -1.10
C ILE A 104 -8.00 -4.09 -0.11
N SER A 105 -6.92 -3.46 -0.60
CA SER A 105 -5.86 -2.93 0.26
C SER A 105 -6.38 -1.89 1.24
N SER A 106 -7.25 -0.98 0.78
CA SER A 106 -7.83 0.08 1.61
C SER A 106 -8.70 -0.50 2.72
N VAL A 107 -9.53 -1.50 2.39
CA VAL A 107 -10.39 -2.16 3.40
C VAL A 107 -9.52 -2.84 4.46
N ILE A 108 -8.51 -3.60 4.05
CA ILE A 108 -7.60 -4.30 4.97
C ILE A 108 -6.83 -3.29 5.83
N TYR A 109 -6.29 -2.23 5.21
CA TYR A 109 -5.57 -1.18 5.91
C TYR A 109 -6.43 -0.56 7.00
N MET A 110 -7.64 -0.10 6.66
CA MET A 110 -8.55 0.54 7.60
C MET A 110 -9.02 -0.40 8.71
N LEU A 111 -9.28 -1.68 8.41
CA LEU A 111 -9.67 -2.66 9.41
C LEU A 111 -8.56 -2.88 10.44
N ILE A 112 -7.34 -3.15 9.98
CA ILE A 112 -6.20 -3.39 10.86
C ILE A 112 -5.87 -2.12 11.64
N TYR A 113 -5.80 -0.98 10.97
CA TYR A 113 -5.50 0.30 11.60
C TYR A 113 -6.52 0.68 12.67
N SER A 114 -7.82 0.54 12.39
CA SER A 114 -8.90 0.84 13.34
C SER A 114 -8.87 -0.10 14.56
N LEU A 115 -8.54 -1.37 14.35
CA LEU A 115 -8.44 -2.37 15.41
C LEU A 115 -7.29 -2.01 16.38
N PHE A 116 -6.09 -1.76 15.84
CA PHE A 116 -4.92 -1.41 16.65
C PHE A 116 -5.09 -0.05 17.34
N TYR A 117 -5.66 0.93 16.64
CA TYR A 117 -5.93 2.25 17.22
C TYR A 117 -6.91 2.18 18.39
N ARG A 118 -7.94 1.32 18.27
CA ARG A 118 -8.90 1.06 19.35
C ARG A 118 -8.24 0.39 20.55
N MET A 119 -7.37 -0.60 20.31
CA MET A 119 -6.65 -1.31 21.37
C MET A 119 -5.65 -0.41 22.09
N TYR A 120 -4.95 0.45 21.37
CA TYR A 120 -3.88 1.29 21.92
C TYR A 120 -4.38 2.56 22.61
N LEU A 121 -5.40 3.22 22.05
CA LEU A 121 -5.91 4.50 22.57
C LEU A 121 -7.19 4.36 23.42
N GLY A 122 -7.78 3.17 23.48
CA GLY A 122 -9.02 2.92 24.21
C GLY A 122 -10.23 3.71 23.70
N ARG A 123 -10.09 4.39 22.57
CA ARG A 123 -11.16 5.21 21.97
C ARG A 123 -11.68 4.54 20.71
N ALA A 124 -12.98 4.29 20.65
CA ALA A 124 -13.64 3.86 19.42
C ALA A 124 -14.23 5.08 18.71
N TYR A 125 -13.89 5.25 17.44
CA TYR A 125 -14.66 6.16 16.59
C TYR A 125 -16.10 5.67 16.46
N SER A 126 -17.05 6.61 16.32
CA SER A 126 -18.42 6.23 15.99
C SER A 126 -18.43 5.38 14.70
N PHE A 127 -19.26 4.35 14.68
CA PHE A 127 -19.41 3.46 13.51
C PHE A 127 -19.68 4.25 12.21
N LEU A 128 -20.54 5.25 12.29
CA LEU A 128 -20.87 6.12 11.17
C LEU A 128 -19.67 6.93 10.67
N TYR A 129 -18.83 7.42 11.60
CA TYR A 129 -17.61 8.13 11.25
C TYR A 129 -16.61 7.21 10.55
N SER A 130 -16.44 5.99 11.04
CA SER A 130 -15.54 4.99 10.45
C SER A 130 -15.95 4.63 9.01
N ILE A 131 -17.26 4.49 8.74
CA ILE A 131 -17.76 4.22 7.37
C ILE A 131 -17.50 5.41 6.44
N LYS A 132 -17.76 6.64 6.88
CA LYS A 132 -17.48 7.85 6.08
C LYS A 132 -15.99 7.97 5.74
N MET A 133 -15.12 7.74 6.71
CA MET A 133 -13.67 7.76 6.51
C MET A 133 -13.21 6.65 5.55
N LEU A 134 -13.76 5.42 5.69
CA LEU A 134 -13.48 4.34 4.77
C LEU A 134 -13.88 4.68 3.33
N GLY A 135 -15.09 5.23 3.13
CA GLY A 135 -15.56 5.64 1.81
C GLY A 135 -14.67 6.71 1.16
N ALA A 136 -14.28 7.72 1.92
CA ALA A 136 -13.40 8.78 1.44
C ALA A 136 -11.98 8.24 1.13
N PHE A 137 -11.44 7.38 1.99
CA PHE A 137 -10.13 6.74 1.78
C PHE A 137 -10.14 5.85 0.53
N LEU A 138 -11.17 5.00 0.37
CA LEU A 138 -11.37 4.17 -0.82
C LEU A 138 -11.41 5.00 -2.10
N PHE A 139 -12.15 6.09 -2.10
CA PHE A 139 -12.27 6.96 -3.27
C PHE A 139 -10.91 7.54 -3.67
N VAL A 140 -10.19 8.13 -2.71
CA VAL A 140 -8.86 8.72 -2.95
C VAL A 140 -7.87 7.65 -3.44
N GLU A 141 -7.86 6.48 -2.81
CA GLU A 141 -6.95 5.38 -3.12
C GLU A 141 -7.20 4.82 -4.53
N ILE A 142 -8.48 4.67 -4.94
CA ILE A 142 -8.84 4.21 -6.29
C ILE A 142 -8.39 5.22 -7.34
N VAL A 143 -8.66 6.51 -7.13
CA VAL A 143 -8.25 7.56 -8.09
C VAL A 143 -6.73 7.58 -8.26
N VAL A 144 -6.00 7.55 -7.15
CA VAL A 144 -4.53 7.54 -7.18
C VAL A 144 -3.99 6.27 -7.82
N SER A 145 -4.59 5.11 -7.53
CA SER A 145 -4.16 3.83 -8.10
C SER A 145 -4.31 3.77 -9.61
N LEU A 146 -5.38 4.33 -10.16
CA LEU A 146 -5.59 4.40 -11.62
C LEU A 146 -4.48 5.16 -12.33
N VAL A 147 -3.95 6.20 -11.69
CA VAL A 147 -2.86 7.01 -12.26
C VAL A 147 -1.49 6.31 -12.08
N ILE A 148 -1.24 5.79 -10.88
CA ILE A 148 0.10 5.32 -10.48
C ILE A 148 0.37 3.87 -10.88
N TYR A 149 -0.66 3.01 -10.99
CA TYR A 149 -0.48 1.59 -11.28
C TYR A 149 0.30 1.33 -12.59
N TYR A 150 -0.04 2.02 -13.67
CA TYR A 150 0.60 1.77 -14.96
C TYR A 150 2.10 2.11 -14.99
N PRO A 151 2.55 3.27 -14.52
CA PRO A 151 3.99 3.54 -14.40
C PRO A 151 4.68 2.57 -13.44
N LEU A 152 4.08 2.21 -12.29
CA LEU A 152 4.65 1.22 -11.37
C LEU A 152 4.80 -0.14 -12.03
N ARG A 153 3.75 -0.64 -12.69
CA ARG A 153 3.79 -1.88 -13.46
C ARG A 153 4.95 -1.91 -14.44
N LYS A 154 5.09 -0.84 -15.24
CA LYS A 154 6.16 -0.74 -16.24
C LYS A 154 7.55 -0.81 -15.63
N ILE A 155 7.76 -0.12 -14.50
CA ILE A 155 9.05 -0.14 -13.79
C ILE A 155 9.34 -1.54 -13.26
N VAL A 156 8.37 -2.19 -12.61
CA VAL A 156 8.54 -3.55 -12.07
C VAL A 156 8.83 -4.55 -13.19
N GLN A 157 8.14 -4.47 -14.33
CA GLN A 157 8.40 -5.33 -15.48
C GLN A 157 9.81 -5.12 -16.03
N ILE A 158 10.25 -3.88 -16.22
CA ILE A 158 11.62 -3.58 -16.69
C ILE A 158 12.67 -4.19 -15.76
N VAL A 159 12.47 -4.13 -14.43
CA VAL A 159 13.40 -4.72 -13.47
C VAL A 159 13.36 -6.24 -13.50
N GLU A 160 12.19 -6.86 -13.72
CA GLU A 160 12.08 -8.33 -13.82
C GLU A 160 12.66 -8.86 -15.13
N ASP A 161 12.52 -8.15 -16.23
CA ASP A 161 13.00 -8.60 -17.55
C ASP A 161 14.51 -8.38 -17.75
N ARG A 162 15.10 -7.34 -17.10
CA ARG A 162 16.52 -7.01 -17.30
C ARG A 162 17.49 -7.71 -16.34
N TRP A 163 17.04 -8.19 -15.22
CA TRP A 163 17.85 -8.77 -14.14
C TRP A 163 17.35 -10.14 -13.69
#